data_80eeac1a69eb2d2fda944b6493fcdf32
#
_entry.id   80eeac1a69eb2d2fda944b6493fcdf32
#
_cell.length_a   1.000
_cell.length_b   1.000
_cell.length_c   1.000
_cell.angle_alpha   90.00
_cell.angle_beta   90.00
_cell.angle_gamma   90.00
#
_symmetry.space_group_name_H-M   'P 1'
#
loop_
_entity.id
_entity.type
_entity.pdbx_description
1 polymer ?
#
loop_
_entity_poly.entity_id
_entity_poly.type
_entity_poly.pdbx_seq_one_letter_code
_entity_poly.pdbx_strand_id
1 'polypeptide(L)'
;MANEKVIALTATAERPASTVSGFAMLAVLLLAIVADIYGIGSLPEAGGAAFNVMILIVATLTFVLVMPGFYMLQPNQAVAITLFGDYRGTDRTTGLRWTWPWMGKKKVSVRANNFISDKIKVNDLRGNPIEMAAQIV
;
A
#
# COMPACT_ATOMS: atom_id res chain seq x y z
N MET A 1 -27.13 -21.09 33.34
CA MET A 1 -25.71 -20.64 33.24
C MET A 1 -25.45 -20.34 31.78
N ALA A 2 -25.65 -19.09 31.38
CA ALA A 2 -25.41 -18.65 30.02
C ALA A 2 -23.91 -18.50 29.82
N ASN A 3 -23.35 -19.29 28.91
CA ASN A 3 -21.97 -19.22 28.48
C ASN A 3 -21.82 -17.95 27.64
N GLU A 4 -21.46 -16.86 28.27
CA GLU A 4 -21.09 -15.63 27.63
C GLU A 4 -19.75 -15.89 26.90
N LYS A 5 -19.85 -16.31 25.65
CA LYS A 5 -18.69 -16.30 24.75
C LYS A 5 -18.28 -14.85 24.57
N VAL A 6 -17.39 -14.40 25.43
CA VAL A 6 -16.62 -13.19 25.20
C VAL A 6 -15.92 -13.39 23.85
N ILE A 7 -16.48 -12.79 22.81
CA ILE A 7 -15.79 -12.68 21.53
C ILE A 7 -14.56 -11.82 21.84
N ALA A 8 -13.44 -12.48 22.11
CA ALA A 8 -12.17 -11.81 22.18
C ALA A 8 -11.95 -11.18 20.81
N LEU A 9 -12.18 -9.88 20.71
CA LEU A 9 -11.76 -9.09 19.56
C LEU A 9 -10.24 -9.27 19.48
N THR A 10 -9.81 -10.18 18.63
CA THR A 10 -8.40 -10.31 18.30
C THR A 10 -7.97 -8.97 17.73
N ALA A 11 -7.28 -8.19 18.55
CA ALA A 11 -6.67 -6.94 18.10
C ALA A 11 -5.77 -7.29 16.92
N THR A 12 -6.20 -6.91 15.74
CA THR A 12 -5.42 -7.07 14.52
C THR A 12 -4.24 -6.11 14.64
N ALA A 13 -3.09 -6.62 15.10
CA ALA A 13 -1.88 -5.83 15.20
C ALA A 13 -1.47 -5.37 13.80
N GLU A 14 -1.28 -4.06 13.62
CA GLU A 14 -0.73 -3.54 12.39
C GLU A 14 0.65 -4.14 12.16
N ARG A 15 0.85 -4.69 10.97
CA ARG A 15 2.16 -5.19 10.55
C ARG A 15 2.78 -4.16 9.60
N PRO A 16 4.05 -3.80 9.79
CA PRO A 16 4.74 -2.95 8.83
C PRO A 16 4.83 -3.67 7.49
N ALA A 17 4.44 -3.00 6.43
CA ALA A 17 4.54 -3.54 5.09
C ALA A 17 5.99 -3.54 4.61
N SER A 18 6.41 -4.61 3.94
CA SER A 18 7.71 -4.66 3.27
C SER A 18 7.64 -3.82 1.99
N THR A 19 8.10 -2.58 2.07
CA THR A 19 8.14 -1.64 0.95
C THR A 19 9.55 -1.09 0.77
N VAL A 20 9.91 -0.78 -0.46
CA VAL A 20 11.21 -0.20 -0.82
C VAL A 20 11.04 1.29 -1.07
N SER A 21 12.09 2.09 -0.83
CA SER A 21 12.04 3.50 -1.19
C SER A 21 11.89 3.65 -2.71
N GLY A 22 10.91 4.45 -3.14
CA GLY A 22 10.66 4.66 -4.57
C GLY A 22 11.85 5.30 -5.29
N PHE A 23 12.61 6.14 -4.60
CA PHE A 23 13.82 6.76 -5.17
C PHE A 23 14.91 5.72 -5.46
N ALA A 24 15.13 4.75 -4.56
CA ALA A 24 16.09 3.68 -4.79
C ALA A 24 15.66 2.83 -5.99
N MET A 25 14.36 2.51 -6.10
CA MET A 25 13.84 1.73 -7.22
C MET A 25 13.87 2.50 -8.53
N LEU A 26 13.66 3.82 -8.48
CA LEU A 26 13.81 4.70 -9.65
C LEU A 26 15.26 4.75 -10.13
N ALA A 27 16.24 4.83 -9.21
CA ALA A 27 17.66 4.77 -9.56
C ALA A 27 18.02 3.43 -10.23
N VAL A 28 17.52 2.31 -9.71
CA VAL A 28 17.71 0.99 -10.31
C VAL A 28 17.12 0.94 -11.73
N LEU A 29 15.93 1.51 -11.92
CA LEU A 29 15.28 1.56 -13.23
C LEU A 29 16.08 2.42 -14.22
N LEU A 30 16.58 3.58 -13.79
CA LEU A 30 17.43 4.45 -14.63
C LEU A 30 18.74 3.76 -15.00
N LEU A 31 19.38 3.07 -14.04
CA LEU A 31 20.60 2.30 -14.31
C LEU A 31 20.33 1.17 -15.30
N ALA A 32 19.20 0.49 -15.19
CA ALA A 32 18.81 -0.56 -16.16
C ALA A 32 18.65 0.04 -17.57
N ILE A 33 17.94 1.16 -17.70
CA ILE A 33 17.76 1.83 -19.01
C ILE A 33 19.11 2.26 -19.60
N VAL A 34 20.00 2.83 -18.79
CA VAL A 34 21.34 3.23 -19.25
C VAL A 34 22.15 2.01 -19.69
N ALA A 35 22.10 0.92 -18.93
CA ALA A 35 22.77 -0.32 -19.29
C ALA A 35 22.23 -0.91 -20.61
N ASP A 36 20.91 -0.84 -20.84
CA ASP A 36 20.30 -1.29 -22.09
C ASP A 36 20.78 -0.45 -23.29
N ILE A 37 20.81 0.88 -23.13
CA ILE A 37 21.30 1.78 -24.18
C ILE A 37 22.77 1.51 -24.50
N TYR A 38 23.61 1.36 -23.48
CA TYR A 38 25.02 1.02 -23.67
C TYR A 38 25.19 -0.37 -24.29
N GLY A 39 24.41 -1.35 -23.82
CA GLY A 39 24.43 -2.72 -24.35
C GLY A 39 24.09 -2.77 -25.84
N ILE A 40 23.07 -2.03 -26.26
CA ILE A 40 22.65 -1.95 -27.67
C ILE A 40 23.72 -1.22 -28.51
N GLY A 41 24.30 -0.12 -27.99
CA GLY A 41 25.29 0.68 -28.71
C GLY A 41 26.67 0.04 -28.81
N SER A 42 27.05 -0.84 -27.90
CA SER A 42 28.35 -1.52 -27.83
C SER A 42 28.43 -2.87 -28.53
N LEU A 43 27.28 -3.40 -28.96
CA LEU A 43 27.24 -4.70 -29.63
C LEU A 43 27.87 -4.59 -31.02
N PRO A 44 28.92 -5.38 -31.33
CA PRO A 44 29.44 -5.46 -32.68
C PRO A 44 28.34 -5.99 -33.60
N GLU A 45 28.31 -5.53 -34.83
CA GLU A 45 27.34 -5.90 -35.87
C GLU A 45 27.22 -7.43 -36.09
N ALA A 46 28.19 -8.21 -35.59
CA ALA A 46 28.22 -9.67 -35.62
C ALA A 46 27.32 -10.37 -34.60
N GLY A 47 26.83 -9.68 -33.57
CA GLY A 47 25.87 -10.27 -32.61
C GLY A 47 24.44 -10.11 -33.14
N GLY A 48 23.98 -11.06 -33.92
CA GLY A 48 22.77 -11.05 -34.71
C GLY A 48 21.56 -10.30 -34.14
N ALA A 49 20.72 -9.77 -35.01
CA ALA A 49 19.49 -9.01 -34.70
C ALA A 49 18.61 -9.65 -33.61
N ALA A 50 18.66 -10.99 -33.48
CA ALA A 50 17.94 -11.75 -32.46
C ALA A 50 18.37 -11.42 -31.02
N PHE A 51 19.67 -11.17 -30.76
CA PHE A 51 20.17 -10.81 -29.43
C PHE A 51 19.73 -9.40 -29.01
N ASN A 52 19.76 -8.45 -29.93
CA ASN A 52 19.28 -7.08 -29.69
C ASN A 52 17.77 -7.06 -29.42
N VAL A 53 17.00 -7.84 -30.15
CA VAL A 53 15.56 -7.99 -29.94
C VAL A 53 15.29 -8.60 -28.56
N MET A 54 16.07 -9.58 -28.12
CA MET A 54 15.91 -10.17 -26.80
C MET A 54 16.18 -9.17 -25.68
N ILE A 55 17.22 -8.33 -25.78
CA ILE A 55 17.51 -7.26 -24.82
C ILE A 55 16.34 -6.27 -24.75
N LEU A 56 15.85 -5.81 -25.89
CA LEU A 56 14.71 -4.89 -25.95
C LEU A 56 13.45 -5.49 -25.30
N ILE A 57 13.17 -6.77 -25.52
CA ILE A 57 12.05 -7.45 -24.89
C ILE A 57 12.22 -7.49 -23.37
N VAL A 58 13.41 -7.84 -22.87
CA VAL A 58 13.69 -7.93 -21.43
C VAL A 58 13.58 -6.53 -20.80
N ALA A 59 14.13 -5.49 -21.42
CA ALA A 59 14.06 -4.12 -20.94
C ALA A 59 12.61 -3.62 -20.87
N THR A 60 11.85 -3.83 -21.95
CA THR A 60 10.43 -3.45 -21.99
C THR A 60 9.62 -4.20 -20.93
N LEU A 61 9.87 -5.49 -20.75
CA LEU A 61 9.17 -6.30 -19.74
C LEU A 61 9.49 -5.79 -18.33
N THR A 62 10.75 -5.49 -18.06
CA THR A 62 11.19 -4.93 -16.77
C THR A 62 10.51 -3.59 -16.51
N PHE A 63 10.47 -2.71 -17.49
CA PHE A 63 9.82 -1.41 -17.37
C PHE A 63 8.31 -1.56 -17.06
N VAL A 64 7.61 -2.41 -17.82
CA VAL A 64 6.17 -2.66 -17.64
C VAL A 64 5.87 -3.27 -16.27
N LEU A 65 6.74 -4.14 -15.75
CA LEU A 65 6.56 -4.75 -14.42
C LEU A 65 6.88 -3.78 -13.28
N VAL A 66 7.87 -2.91 -13.42
CA VAL A 66 8.31 -2.02 -12.34
C VAL A 66 7.41 -0.80 -12.22
N MET A 67 6.93 -0.26 -13.34
CA MET A 67 6.14 0.97 -13.41
C MET A 67 4.91 0.98 -12.48
N PRO A 68 4.02 -0.02 -12.47
CA PRO A 68 2.82 0.00 -11.64
C PRO A 68 3.10 -0.20 -10.14
N GLY A 69 4.34 -0.52 -9.77
CA GLY A 69 4.77 -0.66 -8.38
C GLY A 69 4.88 0.65 -7.61
N PHE A 70 5.05 1.77 -8.28
CA PHE A 70 5.22 3.07 -7.63
C PHE A 70 3.92 3.62 -7.05
N TYR A 71 4.03 4.24 -5.88
CA TYR A 71 2.96 5.00 -5.27
C TYR A 71 3.53 6.10 -4.38
N MET A 72 2.74 7.15 -4.18
CA MET A 72 3.12 8.29 -3.35
C MET A 72 2.19 8.35 -2.13
N LEU A 73 2.79 8.49 -0.94
CA LEU A 73 2.10 8.76 0.31
C LEU A 73 2.29 10.21 0.73
N GLN A 74 1.17 10.85 1.02
CA GLN A 74 1.14 12.17 1.63
C GLN A 74 1.19 12.06 3.16
N PRO A 75 1.60 13.13 3.88
CA PRO A 75 1.46 13.19 5.33
C PRO A 75 0.00 12.91 5.74
N ASN A 76 -0.19 12.19 6.84
CA ASN A 76 -1.50 11.75 7.35
C ASN A 76 -2.27 10.79 6.43
N GLN A 77 -1.57 10.07 5.56
CA GLN A 77 -2.09 8.95 4.80
C GLN A 77 -1.31 7.68 5.11
N ALA A 78 -2.00 6.56 5.06
CA ALA A 78 -1.41 5.24 5.09
C ALA A 78 -1.91 4.43 3.89
N VAL A 79 -1.11 3.45 3.47
CA VAL A 79 -1.53 2.50 2.44
C VAL A 79 -1.59 1.11 3.04
N ALA A 80 -2.77 0.53 3.02
CA ALA A 80 -2.94 -0.89 3.29
C ALA A 80 -2.57 -1.68 2.04
N ILE A 81 -1.59 -2.56 2.20
CA ILE A 81 -1.10 -3.42 1.13
C ILE A 81 -1.77 -4.78 1.27
N THR A 82 -2.43 -5.19 0.21
CA THR A 82 -3.13 -6.48 0.14
C THR A 82 -2.53 -7.32 -0.98
N LEU A 83 -2.50 -8.63 -0.79
CA LEU A 83 -2.10 -9.60 -1.82
C LEU A 83 -3.25 -10.56 -2.04
N PHE A 84 -3.89 -10.48 -3.21
CA PHE A 84 -5.06 -11.30 -3.57
C PHE A 84 -6.20 -11.28 -2.53
N GLY A 85 -6.37 -10.12 -1.85
CA GLY A 85 -7.38 -9.97 -0.80
C GLY A 85 -6.84 -10.11 0.62
N ASP A 86 -5.70 -10.77 0.83
CA ASP A 86 -5.07 -10.92 2.14
C ASP A 86 -4.32 -9.66 2.55
N TYR A 87 -4.53 -9.20 3.77
CA TYR A 87 -3.78 -8.08 4.33
C TYR A 87 -2.33 -8.49 4.63
N ARG A 88 -1.38 -7.80 4.02
CA ARG A 88 0.06 -8.03 4.18
C ARG A 88 0.75 -7.03 5.09
N GLY A 89 0.20 -5.83 5.18
CA GLY A 89 0.76 -4.80 6.05
C GLY A 89 0.30 -3.40 5.67
N THR A 90 0.65 -2.43 6.52
CA THR A 90 0.38 -1.00 6.28
C THR A 90 1.69 -0.25 6.18
N ASP A 91 1.81 0.60 5.17
CA ASP A 91 2.91 1.55 5.03
C ASP A 91 2.42 2.96 5.42
N ARG A 92 3.14 3.58 6.36
CA ARG A 92 2.89 4.97 6.82
C ARG A 92 4.03 5.91 6.46
N THR A 93 5.06 5.40 5.78
CA THR A 93 6.22 6.20 5.41
C THR A 93 5.86 7.13 4.28
N THR A 94 5.93 8.44 4.52
CA THR A 94 5.63 9.46 3.52
C THR A 94 6.67 9.51 2.40
N GLY A 95 6.23 9.93 1.21
CA GLY A 95 7.08 10.08 0.04
C GLY A 95 6.81 9.06 -1.05
N LEU A 96 7.74 8.96 -1.99
CA LEU A 96 7.68 8.02 -3.09
C LEU A 96 8.12 6.63 -2.60
N ARG A 97 7.23 5.66 -2.75
CA ARG A 97 7.45 4.27 -2.32
C ARG A 97 7.17 3.33 -3.47
N TRP A 98 7.77 2.14 -3.38
CA TRP A 98 7.58 1.08 -4.35
C TRP A 98 7.20 -0.23 -3.67
N THR A 99 6.24 -0.92 -4.25
CA THR A 99 5.85 -2.27 -3.86
C THR A 99 5.56 -3.11 -5.10
N TRP A 100 5.42 -4.40 -4.94
CA TRP A 100 5.17 -5.30 -6.06
C TRP A 100 3.91 -4.93 -6.84
N PRO A 101 3.93 -4.98 -8.17
CA PRO A 101 2.84 -4.51 -9.03
C PRO A 101 1.52 -5.27 -8.82
N TRP A 102 1.58 -6.54 -8.46
CA TRP A 102 0.39 -7.36 -8.19
C TRP A 102 -0.21 -7.16 -6.80
N MET A 103 0.40 -6.35 -5.95
CA MET A 103 -0.15 -6.01 -4.66
C MET A 103 -1.19 -4.90 -4.78
N GLY A 104 -2.37 -5.13 -4.20
CA GLY A 104 -3.42 -4.12 -4.06
C GLY A 104 -2.98 -3.02 -3.09
N LYS A 105 -3.26 -1.77 -3.45
CA LYS A 105 -2.89 -0.59 -2.67
C LYS A 105 -4.15 0.20 -2.34
N LYS A 106 -4.54 0.23 -1.06
CA LYS A 106 -5.69 1.00 -0.60
C LYS A 106 -5.22 2.13 0.30
N LYS A 107 -5.35 3.36 -0.18
CA LYS A 107 -5.01 4.56 0.61
C LYS A 107 -6.10 4.81 1.65
N VAL A 108 -5.68 5.06 2.88
CA VAL A 108 -6.57 5.37 4.01
C VAL A 108 -6.06 6.64 4.67
N SER A 109 -6.98 7.55 5.01
CA SER A 109 -6.64 8.72 5.82
C SER A 109 -6.48 8.29 7.27
N VAL A 110 -5.36 8.69 7.88
CA VAL A 110 -5.09 8.48 9.32
C VAL A 110 -5.33 9.75 10.13
N ARG A 111 -6.07 10.71 9.56
CA ARG A 111 -6.50 11.89 10.32
C ARG A 111 -7.50 11.45 11.37
N ALA A 112 -7.34 11.94 12.60
CA ALA A 112 -8.35 11.75 13.63
C ALA A 112 -9.63 12.50 13.20
N ASN A 113 -10.72 11.75 13.11
CA ASN A 113 -12.05 12.32 12.89
C ASN A 113 -12.83 12.17 14.20
N ASN A 114 -13.25 13.27 14.76
CA ASN A 114 -14.10 13.26 15.93
C ASN A 114 -15.56 13.07 15.47
N PHE A 115 -16.15 11.98 15.85
CA PHE A 115 -17.58 11.76 15.67
C PHE A 115 -18.28 12.03 16.99
N ILE A 116 -19.21 12.98 16.98
CA ILE A 116 -20.13 13.20 18.08
C ILE A 116 -21.39 12.46 17.70
N SER A 117 -21.70 11.41 18.47
CA SER A 117 -22.98 10.71 18.29
C SER A 117 -24.14 11.64 18.65
N ASP A 118 -25.22 11.56 17.87
CA ASP A 118 -26.47 12.24 18.22
C ASP A 118 -26.93 11.81 19.61
N LYS A 119 -27.47 12.79 20.35
CA LYS A 119 -28.00 12.53 21.67
C LYS A 119 -29.18 11.58 21.57
N ILE A 120 -29.05 10.41 22.18
CA ILE A 120 -30.14 9.43 22.27
C ILE A 120 -30.83 9.62 23.60
N LYS A 121 -32.14 9.91 23.55
CA LYS A 121 -32.97 9.93 24.74
C LYS A 121 -33.39 8.50 25.09
N VAL A 122 -32.91 8.01 26.18
CA VAL A 122 -33.31 6.69 26.73
C VAL A 122 -34.06 6.90 28.04
N ASN A 123 -35.07 6.13 28.25
CA ASN A 123 -35.80 6.12 29.52
C ASN A 123 -35.09 5.13 30.47
N ASP A 124 -34.76 5.62 31.66
CA ASP A 124 -34.31 4.75 32.73
C ASP A 124 -35.45 3.84 33.21
N LEU A 125 -35.11 2.72 33.84
CA LEU A 125 -36.08 1.78 34.48
C LEU A 125 -37.09 2.48 35.40
N ARG A 126 -36.80 3.70 35.87
CA ARG A 126 -37.67 4.57 36.67
C ARG A 126 -38.47 5.59 35.86
N GLY A 127 -38.42 5.54 34.52
CA GLY A 127 -39.18 6.43 33.65
C GLY A 127 -38.62 7.85 33.49
N ASN A 128 -37.43 8.16 34.00
CA ASN A 128 -36.79 9.45 33.81
C ASN A 128 -36.06 9.49 32.47
N PRO A 129 -36.28 10.52 31.63
CA PRO A 129 -35.55 10.68 30.38
C PRO A 129 -34.08 11.05 30.65
N ILE A 130 -33.15 10.25 30.17
CA ILE A 130 -31.71 10.51 30.24
C ILE A 130 -31.20 10.74 28.82
N GLU A 131 -30.41 11.80 28.63
CA GLU A 131 -29.74 12.06 27.38
C GLU A 131 -28.32 11.50 27.44
N MET A 132 -27.99 10.60 26.52
CA MET A 132 -26.66 10.01 26.39
C MET A 132 -26.05 10.43 25.05
N ALA A 133 -24.81 10.90 25.08
CA ALA A 133 -24.01 11.19 23.90
C ALA A 133 -22.64 10.54 24.05
N ALA A 134 -22.17 9.89 23.00
CA ALA A 134 -20.84 9.34 22.95
C ALA A 134 -19.98 10.14 21.97
N GLN A 135 -18.78 10.50 22.40
CA GLN A 135 -17.76 11.10 21.52
C GLN A 135 -16.69 10.05 21.25
N ILE A 136 -16.49 9.77 19.98
CA ILE A 136 -15.46 8.82 19.52
C ILE A 136 -14.40 9.58 18.75
N VAL A 137 -13.15 9.39 19.11
CA VAL A 137 -11.98 9.98 18.45
C VAL A 137 -11.24 8.91 17.66
#